data_a2798830d87f6f9b8fc65f80ce7c1129
#
_entry.id   a2798830d87f6f9b8fc65f80ce7c1129
#
_cell.length_a   1.000
_cell.length_b   1.000
_cell.length_c   1.000
_cell.angle_alpha   90.00
_cell.angle_beta   90.00
_cell.angle_gamma   90.00
#
_symmetry.space_group_name_H-M   'P 1'
#
loop_
_entity.id
_entity.type
_entity.pdbx_description
1 polymer ?
#
loop_
_entity_poly.entity_id
_entity_poly.type
_entity_poly.pdbx_seq_one_letter_code
_entity_poly.pdbx_strand_id
1 'polypeptide(L)'
;AKRAAELGMPAVGITVHGNMYGAYEMYTNCVANGVKPIIGIEAYVTPETARQDKSRVHWGTEAQRRDDVSGGGLITHLTMWAENDEGLVNLIKASSVANLEGRVMRYPRMDKEVLATYSKGVIASSGCPSGIIQTRLRLGQFDEALRAAGEFQDIFGKDNFFIELMDHGLPIETQVTGDLLTIAKKLN
;
A
#
# COMPACT_ATOMS: atom_id res chain seq x y z
N ALA A 1 6.20 13.39 16.02
CA ALA A 1 5.10 13.98 16.78
C ALA A 1 5.39 15.42 17.19
N LYS A 2 6.47 15.70 17.94
CA LYS A 2 6.80 17.07 18.43
C LYS A 2 6.85 18.10 17.30
N ARG A 3 7.58 17.80 16.21
CA ARG A 3 7.66 18.71 15.05
C ARG A 3 6.34 18.94 14.36
N ALA A 4 5.48 17.92 14.30
CA ALA A 4 4.12 18.05 13.75
C ALA A 4 3.28 19.02 14.59
N ALA A 5 3.33 18.90 15.93
CA ALA A 5 2.66 19.84 16.83
C ALA A 5 3.17 21.28 16.67
N GLU A 6 4.49 21.51 16.59
CA GLU A 6 5.09 22.82 16.36
C GLU A 6 4.66 23.46 15.03
N LEU A 7 4.40 22.65 14.01
CA LEU A 7 3.89 23.07 12.70
C LEU A 7 2.37 23.23 12.66
N GLY A 8 1.66 23.00 13.77
CA GLY A 8 0.20 23.09 13.84
C GLY A 8 -0.52 21.98 13.06
N MET A 9 0.14 20.85 12.80
CA MET A 9 -0.50 19.73 12.11
C MET A 9 -1.50 19.03 13.04
N PRO A 10 -2.74 18.78 12.59
CA PRO A 10 -3.76 18.14 13.42
C PRO A 10 -3.53 16.65 13.62
N ALA A 11 -2.82 16.02 12.68
CA ALA A 11 -2.56 14.58 12.67
C ALA A 11 -1.22 14.26 11.98
N VAL A 12 -0.70 13.08 12.25
CA VAL A 12 0.47 12.52 11.54
C VAL A 12 0.34 11.01 11.42
N GLY A 13 0.64 10.46 10.23
CA GLY A 13 0.57 9.03 9.94
C GLY A 13 1.90 8.31 10.04
N ILE A 14 1.83 6.99 10.24
CA ILE A 14 2.96 6.07 10.14
C ILE A 14 2.55 4.87 9.28
N THR A 15 3.41 4.48 8.31
CA THR A 15 3.20 3.34 7.42
C THR A 15 4.50 2.59 7.21
N VAL A 16 4.95 1.86 8.24
CA VAL A 16 6.20 1.09 8.20
C VAL A 16 6.06 -0.06 7.18
N HIS A 17 7.13 -0.33 6.42
CA HIS A 17 7.17 -1.40 5.42
C HIS A 17 7.01 -2.80 6.04
N GLY A 18 5.95 -3.49 5.66
CA GLY A 18 5.69 -4.90 5.97
C GLY A 18 5.40 -5.22 7.44
N ASN A 19 5.33 -4.21 8.32
CA ASN A 19 5.06 -4.42 9.74
C ASN A 19 4.46 -3.18 10.41
N MET A 20 4.11 -3.31 11.69
CA MET A 20 3.52 -2.25 12.51
C MET A 20 4.33 -1.98 13.79
N TYR A 21 5.64 -2.24 13.80
CA TYR A 21 6.48 -2.17 15.01
C TYR A 21 6.50 -0.80 15.67
N GLY A 22 6.45 0.27 14.87
CA GLY A 22 6.43 1.64 15.37
C GLY A 22 5.06 2.15 15.83
N ALA A 23 3.98 1.37 15.73
CA ALA A 23 2.62 1.85 15.95
C ALA A 23 2.39 2.35 17.39
N TYR A 24 2.83 1.58 18.41
CA TYR A 24 2.65 1.96 19.79
C TYR A 24 3.46 3.20 20.18
N GLU A 25 4.73 3.25 19.78
CA GLU A 25 5.58 4.41 20.02
C GLU A 25 5.05 5.67 19.32
N MET A 26 4.58 5.53 18.08
CA MET A 26 3.94 6.62 17.35
C MET A 26 2.68 7.12 18.08
N TYR A 27 1.82 6.21 18.50
CA TYR A 27 0.61 6.54 19.27
C TYR A 27 0.94 7.33 20.54
N THR A 28 1.80 6.80 21.40
CA THR A 28 2.14 7.44 22.67
C THR A 28 2.79 8.80 22.51
N ASN A 29 3.71 8.94 21.53
CA ASN A 29 4.35 10.23 21.23
C ASN A 29 3.36 11.25 20.63
N CYS A 30 2.44 10.84 19.79
CA CYS A 30 1.43 11.74 19.22
C CYS A 30 0.48 12.26 20.30
N VAL A 31 -0.05 11.36 21.12
CA VAL A 31 -0.97 11.72 22.23
C VAL A 31 -0.27 12.69 23.19
N ALA A 32 0.99 12.42 23.58
CA ALA A 32 1.77 13.29 24.47
C ALA A 32 2.02 14.69 23.90
N ASN A 33 1.96 14.87 22.60
CA ASN A 33 2.16 16.17 21.92
C ASN A 33 0.86 16.77 21.36
N GLY A 34 -0.31 16.20 21.67
CA GLY A 34 -1.61 16.73 21.22
C GLY A 34 -1.87 16.62 19.71
N VAL A 35 -1.21 15.64 19.04
CA VAL A 35 -1.37 15.36 17.60
C VAL A 35 -2.11 14.04 17.44
N LYS A 36 -3.10 13.95 16.53
CA LYS A 36 -3.81 12.70 16.26
C LYS A 36 -2.88 11.71 15.56
N PRO A 37 -2.65 10.50 16.11
CA PRO A 37 -1.93 9.44 15.41
C PRO A 37 -2.82 8.79 14.35
N ILE A 38 -2.28 8.56 13.16
CA ILE A 38 -2.89 7.74 12.11
C ILE A 38 -2.00 6.51 11.93
N ILE A 39 -2.49 5.35 12.32
CA ILE A 39 -1.73 4.11 12.32
C ILE A 39 -2.02 3.32 11.06
N GLY A 40 -0.97 2.92 10.36
CA GLY A 40 -1.05 2.17 9.13
C GLY A 40 0.14 1.26 8.90
N ILE A 41 0.18 0.69 7.71
CA ILE A 41 1.23 -0.20 7.21
C ILE A 41 1.43 0.05 5.71
N GLU A 42 2.66 0.05 5.24
CA GLU A 42 2.96 -0.13 3.83
C GLU A 42 3.15 -1.63 3.57
N ALA A 43 2.06 -2.30 3.19
CA ALA A 43 2.02 -3.73 3.05
C ALA A 43 2.83 -4.21 1.83
N TYR A 44 3.51 -5.33 1.98
CA TYR A 44 3.99 -6.11 0.85
C TYR A 44 2.85 -7.00 0.35
N VAL A 45 2.44 -6.80 -0.88
CA VAL A 45 1.38 -7.57 -1.53
C VAL A 45 1.99 -8.45 -2.62
N THR A 46 1.51 -9.67 -2.75
CA THR A 46 1.97 -10.58 -3.81
C THR A 46 1.60 -10.04 -5.19
N PRO A 47 2.42 -10.28 -6.22
CA PRO A 47 2.14 -9.81 -7.57
C PRO A 47 1.10 -10.71 -8.27
N GLU A 48 -0.15 -10.68 -7.79
CA GLU A 48 -1.29 -11.48 -8.29
C GLU A 48 -1.13 -13.00 -8.10
N THR A 49 -0.36 -13.42 -7.10
CA THR A 49 -0.17 -14.83 -6.72
C THR A 49 -0.70 -15.08 -5.31
N ALA A 50 -0.89 -16.34 -4.94
CA ALA A 50 -1.15 -16.71 -3.56
C ALA A 50 0.05 -16.38 -2.66
N ARG A 51 -0.18 -16.06 -1.38
CA ARG A 51 0.88 -15.68 -0.44
C ARG A 51 1.93 -16.77 -0.21
N GLN A 52 1.58 -18.04 -0.41
CA GLN A 52 2.48 -19.17 -0.28
C GLN A 52 3.35 -19.40 -1.54
N ASP A 53 2.94 -18.87 -2.69
CA ASP A 53 3.67 -19.00 -3.95
C ASP A 53 4.94 -18.13 -3.89
N LYS A 54 6.11 -18.76 -4.07
CA LYS A 54 7.42 -18.12 -4.02
C LYS A 54 7.98 -17.80 -5.40
N SER A 55 7.21 -18.03 -6.46
CA SER A 55 7.61 -17.70 -7.82
C SER A 55 7.73 -16.18 -8.01
N ARG A 56 8.58 -15.77 -8.95
CA ARG A 56 8.74 -14.37 -9.34
C ARG A 56 7.86 -14.07 -10.53
N VAL A 57 7.12 -12.99 -10.45
CA VAL A 57 6.26 -12.52 -11.53
C VAL A 57 6.85 -11.26 -12.15
N HIS A 58 7.03 -11.28 -13.45
CA HIS A 58 7.51 -10.13 -14.22
C HIS A 58 6.49 -9.80 -15.30
N TRP A 59 5.96 -8.58 -15.29
CA TRP A 59 4.93 -8.14 -16.22
C TRP A 59 5.48 -7.46 -17.47
N GLY A 60 6.74 -7.07 -17.42
CA GLY A 60 7.44 -6.39 -18.52
C GLY A 60 8.41 -7.29 -19.27
N THR A 61 9.01 -6.74 -20.32
CA THR A 61 10.12 -7.37 -21.04
C THR A 61 11.39 -7.44 -20.18
N GLU A 62 12.37 -8.24 -20.59
CA GLU A 62 13.65 -8.34 -19.88
C GLU A 62 14.38 -6.99 -19.78
N ALA A 63 14.29 -6.15 -20.79
CA ALA A 63 14.85 -4.80 -20.77
C ALA A 63 14.19 -3.91 -19.69
N GLN A 64 12.89 -4.05 -19.48
CA GLN A 64 12.11 -3.28 -18.49
C GLN A 64 12.34 -3.75 -17.04
N ARG A 65 12.88 -4.95 -16.83
CA ARG A 65 13.18 -5.47 -15.48
C ARG A 65 14.24 -4.65 -14.73
N ARG A 66 15.06 -3.88 -15.44
CA ARG A 66 16.08 -3.03 -14.83
C ARG A 66 15.49 -1.89 -14.01
N ASP A 67 14.28 -1.45 -14.35
CA ASP A 67 13.54 -0.38 -13.68
C ASP A 67 12.51 -0.92 -12.67
N ASP A 68 12.56 -2.23 -12.39
CA ASP A 68 11.65 -2.86 -11.44
C ASP A 68 12.01 -2.52 -10.00
N VAL A 69 11.14 -1.73 -9.37
CA VAL A 69 11.23 -1.35 -7.95
C VAL A 69 10.38 -2.24 -7.03
N SER A 70 9.78 -3.30 -7.56
CA SER A 70 8.85 -4.22 -6.89
C SER A 70 9.52 -5.43 -6.21
N GLY A 71 10.76 -5.30 -5.75
CA GLY A 71 11.48 -6.41 -5.10
C GLY A 71 11.76 -7.59 -6.03
N GLY A 72 11.96 -7.33 -7.33
CA GLY A 72 12.30 -8.33 -8.33
C GLY A 72 11.17 -9.33 -8.59
N GLY A 73 9.93 -8.87 -8.62
CA GLY A 73 8.75 -9.68 -8.91
C GLY A 73 8.26 -10.55 -7.75
N LEU A 74 8.69 -10.27 -6.53
CA LEU A 74 8.21 -10.99 -5.33
C LEU A 74 7.09 -10.25 -4.60
N ILE A 75 7.06 -8.92 -4.71
CA ILE A 75 6.17 -8.04 -3.97
C ILE A 75 5.73 -6.85 -4.83
N THR A 76 4.60 -6.30 -4.46
CA THR A 76 4.19 -4.92 -4.74
C THR A 76 3.86 -4.24 -3.42
N HIS A 77 3.67 -2.92 -3.42
CA HIS A 77 3.34 -2.16 -2.23
C HIS A 77 1.87 -1.72 -2.25
N LEU A 78 1.25 -1.66 -1.08
CA LEU A 78 -0.07 -1.08 -0.85
C LEU A 78 -0.06 -0.37 0.49
N THR A 79 -0.44 0.90 0.52
CA THR A 79 -0.51 1.64 1.78
C THR A 79 -1.90 1.50 2.38
N MET A 80 -1.97 1.16 3.67
CA MET A 80 -3.22 0.98 4.39
C MET A 80 -3.19 1.67 5.74
N TRP A 81 -4.33 2.22 6.17
CA TRP A 81 -4.51 2.86 7.47
C TRP A 81 -5.75 2.33 8.20
N ALA A 82 -5.67 2.29 9.52
CA ALA A 82 -6.83 2.03 10.35
C ALA A 82 -7.75 3.26 10.37
N GLU A 83 -8.98 3.10 9.93
CA GLU A 83 -10.04 4.09 10.06
C GLU A 83 -10.56 4.17 11.50
N ASN A 84 -10.61 3.01 12.16
CA ASN A 84 -11.17 2.82 13.52
C ASN A 84 -10.48 1.64 14.22
N ASP A 85 -10.90 1.32 15.46
CA ASP A 85 -10.31 0.25 16.26
C ASP A 85 -10.45 -1.13 15.61
N GLU A 86 -11.56 -1.41 14.91
CA GLU A 86 -11.74 -2.66 14.16
C GLU A 86 -10.72 -2.76 13.04
N GLY A 87 -10.49 -1.68 12.29
CA GLY A 87 -9.47 -1.60 11.25
C GLY A 87 -8.06 -1.80 11.80
N LEU A 88 -7.74 -1.22 12.97
CA LEU A 88 -6.45 -1.44 13.62
C LEU A 88 -6.22 -2.94 13.96
N VAL A 89 -7.23 -3.59 14.55
CA VAL A 89 -7.18 -5.03 14.84
C VAL A 89 -7.02 -5.84 13.56
N ASN A 90 -7.71 -5.47 12.49
CA ASN A 90 -7.63 -6.14 11.20
C ASN A 90 -6.25 -5.97 10.54
N LEU A 91 -5.64 -4.78 10.59
CA LEU A 91 -4.25 -4.59 10.12
C LEU A 91 -3.25 -5.44 10.90
N ILE A 92 -3.40 -5.55 12.23
CA ILE A 92 -2.55 -6.42 13.07
C ILE A 92 -2.72 -7.89 12.66
N LYS A 93 -3.95 -8.36 12.44
CA LYS A 93 -4.22 -9.73 11.99
C LYS A 93 -3.65 -10.00 10.60
N ALA A 94 -3.88 -9.10 9.63
CA ALA A 94 -3.34 -9.21 8.29
C ALA A 94 -1.80 -9.28 8.29
N SER A 95 -1.14 -8.40 9.05
CA SER A 95 0.31 -8.42 9.26
C SER A 95 0.79 -9.73 9.89
N SER A 96 0.04 -10.29 10.83
CA SER A 96 0.37 -11.59 11.46
C SER A 96 0.28 -12.74 10.45
N VAL A 97 -0.80 -12.81 9.65
CA VAL A 97 -0.95 -13.83 8.59
C VAL A 97 0.17 -13.68 7.55
N ALA A 98 0.50 -12.45 7.15
CA ALA A 98 1.61 -12.19 6.21
C ALA A 98 2.95 -12.75 6.72
N ASN A 99 3.23 -12.60 8.02
CA ASN A 99 4.45 -13.11 8.64
C ASN A 99 4.46 -14.63 8.78
N LEU A 100 3.33 -15.24 9.15
CA LEU A 100 3.23 -16.67 9.42
C LEU A 100 3.12 -17.52 8.15
N GLU A 101 2.40 -17.03 7.13
CA GLU A 101 2.04 -17.82 5.96
C GLU A 101 2.64 -17.28 4.66
N GLY A 102 2.85 -15.97 4.55
CA GLY A 102 3.25 -15.30 3.31
C GLY A 102 4.73 -14.93 3.22
N ARG A 103 5.52 -15.25 4.24
CA ARG A 103 6.92 -14.78 4.32
C ARG A 103 7.84 -15.44 3.30
N VAL A 104 8.47 -14.59 2.48
CA VAL A 104 9.54 -14.98 1.57
C VAL A 104 10.74 -14.07 1.83
N MET A 105 11.87 -14.67 2.21
CA MET A 105 13.05 -13.92 2.64
C MET A 105 12.69 -12.96 3.80
N ARG A 106 12.82 -11.63 3.57
CA ARG A 106 12.49 -10.56 4.54
C ARG A 106 11.09 -9.97 4.34
N TYR A 107 10.33 -10.46 3.33
CA TYR A 107 9.05 -9.86 2.95
C TYR A 107 7.88 -10.69 3.50
N PRO A 108 7.18 -10.23 4.54
CA PRO A 108 5.89 -10.77 4.94
C PRO A 108 4.82 -10.28 3.95
N ARG A 109 4.27 -11.19 3.13
CA ARG A 109 3.41 -10.85 2.01
C ARG A 109 1.95 -11.17 2.29
N MET A 110 1.08 -10.25 1.90
CA MET A 110 -0.36 -10.43 1.84
C MET A 110 -0.77 -10.73 0.39
N ASP A 111 -1.77 -11.57 0.20
CA ASP A 111 -2.48 -11.71 -1.08
C ASP A 111 -3.87 -11.06 -0.98
N LYS A 112 -4.61 -11.06 -2.09
CA LYS A 112 -5.96 -10.48 -2.14
C LYS A 112 -6.94 -11.14 -1.18
N GLU A 113 -6.77 -12.43 -0.87
CA GLU A 113 -7.59 -13.14 0.12
C GLU A 113 -7.41 -12.55 1.53
N VAL A 114 -6.17 -12.31 1.95
CA VAL A 114 -5.87 -11.67 3.25
C VAL A 114 -6.41 -10.25 3.27
N LEU A 115 -6.20 -9.47 2.20
CA LEU A 115 -6.72 -8.11 2.11
C LEU A 115 -8.24 -8.08 2.21
N ALA A 116 -8.96 -8.94 1.48
CA ALA A 116 -10.41 -9.01 1.54
C ALA A 116 -10.94 -9.45 2.91
N THR A 117 -10.27 -10.43 3.53
CA THR A 117 -10.67 -10.95 4.85
C THR A 117 -10.58 -9.88 5.94
N TYR A 118 -9.61 -8.96 5.85
CA TYR A 118 -9.31 -7.98 6.88
C TYR A 118 -9.50 -6.52 6.43
N SER A 119 -10.31 -6.28 5.38
CA SER A 119 -10.54 -4.93 4.82
C SER A 119 -11.44 -4.03 5.68
N LYS A 120 -12.28 -4.60 6.55
CA LYS A 120 -13.26 -3.81 7.31
C LYS A 120 -12.58 -2.82 8.26
N GLY A 121 -12.99 -1.54 8.17
CA GLY A 121 -12.41 -0.45 8.94
C GLY A 121 -10.98 -0.07 8.51
N VAL A 122 -10.58 -0.47 7.29
CA VAL A 122 -9.29 -0.14 6.70
C VAL A 122 -9.49 0.78 5.50
N ILE A 123 -8.73 1.86 5.46
CA ILE A 123 -8.56 2.72 4.28
C ILE A 123 -7.29 2.28 3.57
N ALA A 124 -7.33 2.20 2.24
CA ALA A 124 -6.17 1.85 1.42
C ALA A 124 -5.93 2.87 0.31
N SER A 125 -4.68 2.99 -0.13
CA SER A 125 -4.33 3.75 -1.33
C SER A 125 -3.43 2.94 -2.26
N SER A 126 -3.36 3.37 -3.52
CA SER A 126 -2.53 2.72 -4.54
C SER A 126 -1.03 2.70 -4.21
N GLY A 127 -0.62 3.48 -3.21
CA GLY A 127 0.74 3.47 -2.67
C GLY A 127 1.78 4.18 -3.55
N CYS A 128 3.02 3.76 -3.39
CA CYS A 128 4.22 4.34 -3.98
C CYS A 128 4.51 3.78 -5.40
N PRO A 129 5.60 4.20 -6.07
CA PRO A 129 6.01 3.64 -7.36
C PRO A 129 6.14 2.11 -7.41
N SER A 130 6.34 1.44 -6.27
CA SER A 130 6.38 -0.04 -6.18
C SER A 130 4.99 -0.69 -6.13
N GLY A 131 3.90 0.09 -6.14
CA GLY A 131 2.53 -0.42 -6.23
C GLY A 131 2.26 -1.11 -7.57
N ILE A 132 1.33 -2.07 -7.57
CA ILE A 132 0.96 -2.79 -8.80
C ILE A 132 0.42 -1.85 -9.87
N ILE A 133 -0.39 -0.87 -9.51
CA ILE A 133 -1.01 0.09 -10.43
C ILE A 133 0.07 0.91 -11.12
N GLN A 134 0.96 1.55 -10.35
CA GLN A 134 2.04 2.37 -10.87
C GLN A 134 3.03 1.54 -11.72
N THR A 135 3.33 0.31 -11.31
CA THR A 135 4.19 -0.60 -12.06
C THR A 135 3.58 -0.95 -13.42
N ARG A 136 2.30 -1.32 -13.47
CA ARG A 136 1.58 -1.59 -14.72
C ARG A 136 1.56 -0.37 -15.64
N LEU A 137 1.31 0.84 -15.11
CA LEU A 137 1.33 2.08 -15.89
C LEU A 137 2.71 2.37 -16.51
N ARG A 138 3.79 2.22 -15.75
CA ARG A 138 5.16 2.38 -16.29
C ARG A 138 5.48 1.40 -17.41
N LEU A 139 4.85 0.23 -17.41
CA LEU A 139 4.99 -0.78 -18.46
C LEU A 139 4.06 -0.53 -19.65
N GLY A 140 3.26 0.55 -19.67
CA GLY A 140 2.27 0.84 -20.70
C GLY A 140 1.04 -0.08 -20.67
N GLN A 141 0.77 -0.72 -19.54
CA GLN A 141 -0.33 -1.68 -19.34
C GLN A 141 -1.50 -1.00 -18.61
N PHE A 142 -2.11 0.01 -19.24
CA PHE A 142 -3.17 0.82 -18.64
C PHE A 142 -4.39 0.01 -18.22
N ASP A 143 -4.87 -0.91 -19.08
CA ASP A 143 -6.07 -1.70 -18.78
C ASP A 143 -5.84 -2.65 -17.60
N GLU A 144 -4.65 -3.22 -17.47
CA GLU A 144 -4.25 -4.02 -16.32
C GLU A 144 -4.13 -3.20 -15.02
N ALA A 145 -3.64 -1.96 -15.13
CA ALA A 145 -3.59 -1.04 -14.00
C ALA A 145 -4.99 -0.65 -13.53
N LEU A 146 -5.90 -0.35 -14.47
CA LEU A 146 -7.30 -0.04 -14.18
C LEU A 146 -8.02 -1.24 -13.55
N ARG A 147 -7.81 -2.46 -14.06
CA ARG A 147 -8.35 -3.69 -13.48
C ARG A 147 -7.87 -3.89 -12.03
N ALA A 148 -6.56 -3.75 -11.79
CA ALA A 148 -6.00 -3.88 -10.45
C ALA A 148 -6.57 -2.83 -9.47
N ALA A 149 -6.77 -1.60 -9.93
CA ALA A 149 -7.38 -0.54 -9.13
C ALA A 149 -8.86 -0.85 -8.80
N GLY A 150 -9.62 -1.37 -9.77
CA GLY A 150 -11.00 -1.82 -9.56
C GLY A 150 -11.09 -2.97 -8.54
N GLU A 151 -10.19 -3.94 -8.62
CA GLU A 151 -10.14 -5.05 -7.65
C GLU A 151 -9.84 -4.56 -6.21
N PHE A 152 -8.96 -3.58 -6.03
CA PHE A 152 -8.75 -2.99 -4.71
C PHE A 152 -9.97 -2.18 -4.24
N GLN A 153 -10.65 -1.47 -5.15
CA GLN A 153 -11.91 -0.79 -4.81
C GLN A 153 -13.00 -1.80 -4.39
N ASP A 154 -13.09 -2.96 -5.03
CA ASP A 154 -14.01 -4.03 -4.64
C ASP A 154 -13.68 -4.61 -3.25
N ILE A 155 -12.40 -4.70 -2.90
CA ILE A 155 -11.93 -5.22 -1.59
C ILE A 155 -12.21 -4.22 -0.46
N PHE A 156 -11.85 -2.95 -0.63
CA PHE A 156 -11.92 -1.95 0.45
C PHE A 156 -13.19 -1.11 0.43
N GLY A 157 -13.90 -1.12 -0.69
CA GLY A 157 -15.05 -0.25 -0.92
C GLY A 157 -14.67 1.07 -1.60
N LYS A 158 -15.65 1.66 -2.30
CA LYS A 158 -15.48 2.90 -3.07
C LYS A 158 -15.01 4.07 -2.20
N ASP A 159 -15.48 4.18 -0.97
CA ASP A 159 -15.17 5.30 -0.08
C ASP A 159 -13.87 5.09 0.72
N ASN A 160 -13.27 3.89 0.64
CA ASN A 160 -12.10 3.48 1.42
C ASN A 160 -10.89 3.07 0.56
N PHE A 161 -10.98 3.19 -0.77
CA PHE A 161 -9.83 3.02 -1.66
C PHE A 161 -9.55 4.29 -2.45
N PHE A 162 -8.30 4.74 -2.42
CA PHE A 162 -7.87 6.00 -3.06
C PHE A 162 -6.70 5.79 -4.00
N ILE A 163 -6.72 6.51 -5.11
CA ILE A 163 -5.54 6.63 -5.98
C ILE A 163 -4.61 7.70 -5.39
N GLU A 164 -3.41 7.28 -4.99
CA GLU A 164 -2.41 8.14 -4.39
C GLU A 164 -1.54 8.80 -5.48
N LEU A 165 -1.33 10.10 -5.33
CA LEU A 165 -0.40 10.86 -6.16
C LEU A 165 0.81 11.25 -5.31
N MET A 166 2.01 10.95 -5.80
CA MET A 166 3.27 11.36 -5.20
C MET A 166 3.96 12.40 -6.07
N ASP A 167 4.53 13.43 -5.45
CA ASP A 167 5.31 14.46 -6.12
C ASP A 167 6.51 14.85 -5.24
N HIS A 168 7.59 14.08 -5.36
CA HIS A 168 8.88 14.37 -4.76
C HIS A 168 9.89 14.86 -5.82
N GLY A 169 9.40 15.23 -7.01
CA GLY A 169 10.24 15.65 -8.12
C GLY A 169 10.96 14.49 -8.82
N LEU A 170 10.50 13.25 -8.64
CA LEU A 170 11.11 12.07 -9.25
C LEU A 170 10.42 11.71 -10.58
N PRO A 171 11.19 11.47 -11.67
CA PRO A 171 10.62 11.10 -12.96
C PRO A 171 9.70 9.86 -12.89
N ILE A 172 10.01 8.89 -12.04
CA ILE A 172 9.22 7.67 -11.84
C ILE A 172 7.79 7.95 -11.33
N GLU A 173 7.59 9.05 -10.62
CA GLU A 173 6.29 9.48 -10.10
C GLU A 173 5.53 10.29 -11.15
N THR A 174 6.19 11.28 -11.74
CA THR A 174 5.56 12.18 -12.72
C THR A 174 5.13 11.47 -14.00
N GLN A 175 5.84 10.42 -14.40
CA GLN A 175 5.54 9.60 -15.58
C GLN A 175 4.12 9.02 -15.57
N VAL A 176 3.59 8.67 -14.40
CA VAL A 176 2.30 7.96 -14.26
C VAL A 176 1.16 8.84 -13.74
N THR A 177 1.43 10.09 -13.35
CA THR A 177 0.44 10.98 -12.72
C THR A 177 -0.82 11.18 -13.58
N GLY A 178 -0.67 11.40 -14.89
CA GLY A 178 -1.81 11.60 -15.81
C GLY A 178 -2.71 10.37 -15.91
N ASP A 179 -2.10 9.18 -15.96
CA ASP A 179 -2.82 7.92 -16.02
C ASP A 179 -3.50 7.59 -14.68
N LEU A 180 -2.84 7.86 -13.55
CA LEU A 180 -3.43 7.72 -12.21
C LEU A 180 -4.68 8.60 -12.05
N LEU A 181 -4.63 9.85 -12.48
CA LEU A 181 -5.80 10.75 -12.49
C LEU A 181 -6.93 10.22 -13.40
N THR A 182 -6.57 9.61 -14.53
CA THR A 182 -7.54 8.99 -15.44
C THR A 182 -8.21 7.78 -14.81
N ILE A 183 -7.44 6.91 -14.14
CA ILE A 183 -7.97 5.76 -13.39
C ILE A 183 -8.91 6.25 -12.27
N ALA A 184 -8.49 7.23 -11.46
CA ALA A 184 -9.31 7.78 -10.40
C ALA A 184 -10.68 8.26 -10.92
N LYS A 185 -10.71 8.96 -12.05
CA LYS A 185 -11.97 9.41 -12.70
C LYS A 185 -12.83 8.28 -13.24
N LYS A 186 -12.24 7.16 -13.66
CA LYS A 186 -12.99 6.01 -14.20
C LYS A 186 -13.63 5.15 -13.12
N LEU A 187 -13.07 5.15 -11.91
CA LEU A 187 -13.55 4.36 -10.78
C LEU A 187 -14.58 5.09 -9.90
N ASN A 188 -14.79 6.37 -10.14
CA ASN A 188 -15.77 7.18 -9.39
C ASN A 188 -17.20 7.05 -9.94
#